data_1e65d91ce0ce693f7d5ec20c85c7ca89
#
_entry.id   1e65d91ce0ce693f7d5ec20c85c7ca89
#
_cell.length_a   1.000
_cell.length_b   1.000
_cell.length_c   1.000
_cell.angle_alpha   90.00
_cell.angle_beta   90.00
_cell.angle_gamma   90.00
#
_symmetry.space_group_name_H-M   'P 1'
#
loop_
_entity.id
_entity.type
_entity.pdbx_description
1 polymer ?
#
loop_
_entity_poly.entity_id
_entity_poly.type
_entity_poly.pdbx_seq_one_letter_code
_entity_poly.pdbx_strand_id
1 'polypeptide(L)'
;MTDAQGKPRIDQTGWLVAHSLAKSFGKRVVVRDVSIAVRRGEAVGLLGPNGAGKTTVFTMIMGLVKPDAGSISLDGREITRLPLFQRGQLGIGYLPQEPSIFRGLSVRGNIMAVLENHVKGKAERHARLEALLDEFSIRHLAKANALALSGGERRRVEIARALASHPHFMLLDEPLAGIDPIAVGDIRDLVAHLKDRGIGVLITDHNVRDTLKIVDRAYILHEGRVLMEGAPDEIVADAEVRRVYLGERFSL
;
A
#
# COMPACT_ATOMS: atom_id res chain seq x y z
N MET A 1 -9.99 25.31 14.85
CA MET A 1 -11.02 25.24 13.78
C MET A 1 -11.95 24.10 14.11
N THR A 2 -13.25 24.31 14.10
CA THR A 2 -14.28 23.27 14.32
C THR A 2 -14.93 22.92 12.98
N ASP A 3 -15.41 21.67 12.84
CA ASP A 3 -16.21 21.26 11.69
C ASP A 3 -17.62 21.90 11.72
N ALA A 4 -18.43 21.66 10.69
CA ALA A 4 -19.80 22.18 10.60
C ALA A 4 -20.73 21.68 11.72
N GLN A 5 -20.27 20.77 12.59
CA GLN A 5 -20.98 20.22 13.75
C GLN A 5 -20.35 20.64 15.08
N GLY A 6 -19.38 21.60 15.08
CA GLY A 6 -18.77 22.14 16.30
C GLY A 6 -17.73 21.24 16.97
N LYS A 7 -17.31 20.15 16.34
CA LYS A 7 -16.25 19.27 16.85
C LYS A 7 -14.87 19.82 16.49
N PRO A 8 -13.86 19.70 17.36
CA PRO A 8 -12.49 20.09 17.01
C PRO A 8 -12.03 19.27 15.80
N ARG A 9 -11.63 19.96 14.72
CA ARG A 9 -10.95 19.32 13.60
C ARG A 9 -9.61 18.81 14.11
N ILE A 10 -9.47 17.50 14.24
CA ILE A 10 -8.16 16.89 14.42
C ILE A 10 -7.38 17.17 13.13
N ASP A 11 -6.18 17.72 13.26
CA ASP A 11 -5.29 17.90 12.11
C ASP A 11 -4.95 16.50 11.54
N GLN A 12 -5.57 16.18 10.42
CA GLN A 12 -5.34 14.91 9.70
C GLN A 12 -4.28 15.05 8.62
N THR A 13 -3.48 16.13 8.63
CA THR A 13 -2.36 16.28 7.70
C THR A 13 -1.35 15.15 7.91
N GLY A 14 -0.96 14.48 6.84
CA GLY A 14 -0.08 13.32 6.90
C GLY A 14 -0.78 11.99 7.17
N TRP A 15 -2.12 11.92 7.02
CA TRP A 15 -2.89 10.69 7.25
C TRP A 15 -3.71 10.27 6.03
N LEU A 16 -3.71 8.96 5.79
CA LEU A 16 -4.71 8.25 4.99
C LEU A 16 -5.62 7.51 5.97
N VAL A 17 -6.91 7.88 5.99
CA VAL A 17 -7.88 7.34 6.95
C VAL A 17 -9.06 6.74 6.21
N ALA A 18 -9.41 5.51 6.57
CA ALA A 18 -10.68 4.89 6.25
C ALA A 18 -11.49 4.80 7.56
N HIS A 19 -12.71 5.31 7.57
CA HIS A 19 -13.57 5.38 8.74
C HIS A 19 -14.89 4.65 8.50
N SER A 20 -15.20 3.68 9.39
CA SER A 20 -16.45 2.92 9.43
C SER A 20 -16.87 2.35 8.07
N LEU A 21 -15.90 1.79 7.32
CA LEU A 21 -16.19 1.21 6.01
C LEU A 21 -17.11 -0.01 6.13
N ALA A 22 -18.14 -0.04 5.28
CA ALA A 22 -19.00 -1.21 5.11
C ALA A 22 -19.14 -1.57 3.63
N LYS A 23 -19.26 -2.88 3.34
CA LYS A 23 -19.45 -3.40 1.99
C LYS A 23 -20.20 -4.72 1.97
N SER A 24 -21.19 -4.78 1.09
CA SER A 24 -21.91 -6.01 0.78
C SER A 24 -21.85 -6.30 -0.72
N PHE A 25 -21.80 -7.57 -1.08
CA PHE A 25 -21.96 -8.05 -2.44
C PHE A 25 -23.22 -8.92 -2.51
N GLY A 26 -24.28 -8.38 -3.09
CA GLY A 26 -25.62 -8.99 -3.03
C GLY A 26 -26.08 -9.10 -1.57
N LYS A 27 -26.39 -10.32 -1.14
CA LYS A 27 -26.81 -10.60 0.25
C LYS A 27 -25.67 -10.86 1.23
N ARG A 28 -24.42 -10.97 0.73
CA ARG A 28 -23.25 -11.28 1.57
C ARG A 28 -22.61 -10.00 2.07
N VAL A 29 -22.68 -9.76 3.36
CA VAL A 29 -21.91 -8.69 4.02
C VAL A 29 -20.46 -9.15 4.17
N VAL A 30 -19.52 -8.42 3.57
CA VAL A 30 -18.08 -8.75 3.57
C VAL A 30 -17.31 -7.85 4.52
N VAL A 31 -17.65 -6.56 4.56
CA VAL A 31 -17.07 -5.58 5.50
C VAL A 31 -18.24 -4.94 6.25
N ARG A 32 -18.15 -4.93 7.58
CA ARG A 32 -19.27 -4.49 8.46
C ARG A 32 -19.06 -3.11 9.04
N ASP A 33 -17.88 -2.88 9.61
CA ASP A 33 -17.47 -1.62 10.24
C ASP A 33 -15.96 -1.69 10.42
N VAL A 34 -15.21 -1.19 9.43
CA VAL A 34 -13.75 -1.22 9.45
C VAL A 34 -13.23 0.20 9.40
N SER A 35 -12.45 0.57 10.43
CA SER A 35 -11.71 1.82 10.49
C SER A 35 -10.22 1.49 10.56
N ILE A 36 -9.45 2.08 9.65
CA ILE A 36 -7.98 1.98 9.64
C ILE A 36 -7.38 3.34 9.28
N ALA A 37 -6.19 3.59 9.78
CA ALA A 37 -5.44 4.80 9.49
C ALA A 37 -3.97 4.45 9.20
N VAL A 38 -3.34 5.20 8.31
CA VAL A 38 -1.92 5.09 7.99
C VAL A 38 -1.33 6.48 8.04
N ARG A 39 -0.22 6.65 8.76
CA ARG A 39 0.52 7.91 8.82
C ARG A 39 1.65 7.92 7.78
N ARG A 40 2.04 9.11 7.31
CA ARG A 40 3.26 9.25 6.50
C ARG A 40 4.48 8.79 7.28
N GLY A 41 5.38 8.04 6.62
CA GLY A 41 6.56 7.44 7.25
C GLY A 41 6.28 6.23 8.14
N GLU A 42 5.06 5.70 8.12
CA GLU A 42 4.65 4.51 8.87
C GLU A 42 4.32 3.35 7.93
N ALA A 43 4.67 2.14 8.30
CA ALA A 43 4.23 0.92 7.62
C ALA A 43 3.16 0.21 8.45
N VAL A 44 2.00 -0.03 7.85
CA VAL A 44 0.83 -0.65 8.48
C VAL A 44 0.44 -1.92 7.74
N GLY A 45 0.28 -3.02 8.47
CA GLY A 45 -0.24 -4.28 7.95
C GLY A 45 -1.77 -4.36 8.03
N LEU A 46 -2.41 -4.89 6.99
CA LEU A 46 -3.82 -5.27 6.99
C LEU A 46 -3.91 -6.79 6.85
N LEU A 47 -4.02 -7.48 7.96
CA LEU A 47 -3.86 -8.92 8.08
C LEU A 47 -5.17 -9.60 8.53
N GLY A 48 -5.22 -10.92 8.49
CA GLY A 48 -6.37 -11.70 8.91
C GLY A 48 -6.57 -12.94 8.03
N PRO A 49 -7.44 -13.87 8.42
CA PRO A 49 -7.70 -15.10 7.67
C PRO A 49 -8.32 -14.84 6.29
N ASN A 50 -8.37 -15.89 5.46
CA ASN A 50 -9.04 -15.82 4.18
C ASN A 50 -10.53 -15.51 4.37
N GLY A 51 -11.06 -14.60 3.55
CA GLY A 51 -12.46 -14.15 3.65
C GLY A 51 -12.73 -13.11 4.74
N ALA A 52 -11.74 -12.66 5.52
CA ALA A 52 -11.91 -11.62 6.55
C ALA A 52 -12.29 -10.23 6.00
N GLY A 53 -12.15 -10.00 4.68
CA GLY A 53 -12.49 -8.72 4.06
C GLY A 53 -11.28 -7.85 3.69
N LYS A 54 -10.03 -8.30 3.89
CA LYS A 54 -8.81 -7.54 3.62
C LYS A 54 -8.77 -6.93 2.21
N THR A 55 -8.87 -7.76 1.18
CA THR A 55 -8.85 -7.32 -0.23
C THR A 55 -9.98 -6.33 -0.52
N THR A 56 -11.17 -6.51 0.09
CA THR A 56 -12.29 -5.59 -0.09
C THR A 56 -11.99 -4.23 0.53
N VAL A 57 -11.47 -4.19 1.77
CA VAL A 57 -11.06 -2.94 2.43
C VAL A 57 -9.95 -2.26 1.62
N PHE A 58 -8.94 -3.01 1.22
CA PHE A 58 -7.82 -2.51 0.44
C PHE A 58 -8.28 -1.92 -0.91
N THR A 59 -9.13 -2.63 -1.66
CA THR A 59 -9.67 -2.15 -2.95
C THR A 59 -10.62 -0.95 -2.78
N MET A 60 -11.33 -0.83 -1.65
CA MET A 60 -12.08 0.38 -1.32
C MET A 60 -11.15 1.57 -1.09
N ILE A 61 -10.04 1.39 -0.37
CA ILE A 61 -9.04 2.46 -0.15
C ILE A 61 -8.36 2.86 -1.46
N MET A 62 -8.13 1.92 -2.36
CA MET A 62 -7.62 2.20 -3.72
C MET A 62 -8.63 2.96 -4.60
N GLY A 63 -9.92 2.84 -4.34
CA GLY A 63 -10.98 3.42 -5.19
C GLY A 63 -11.40 2.56 -6.37
N LEU A 64 -11.12 1.26 -6.32
CA LEU A 64 -11.60 0.24 -7.27
C LEU A 64 -13.00 -0.25 -6.89
N VAL A 65 -13.28 -0.33 -5.59
CA VAL A 65 -14.58 -0.72 -5.06
C VAL A 65 -15.14 0.46 -4.25
N LYS A 66 -16.40 0.81 -4.49
CA LYS A 66 -17.08 1.86 -3.73
C LYS A 66 -17.61 1.26 -2.43
N PRO A 67 -17.34 1.84 -1.25
CA PRO A 67 -17.98 1.44 -0.01
C PRO A 67 -19.49 1.74 -0.04
N ASP A 68 -20.27 0.94 0.68
CA ASP A 68 -21.71 1.17 0.85
C ASP A 68 -21.97 2.17 1.98
N ALA A 69 -21.08 2.20 2.98
CA ALA A 69 -21.07 3.20 4.07
C ALA A 69 -19.63 3.50 4.51
N GLY A 70 -19.49 4.56 5.29
CA GLY A 70 -18.19 5.06 5.76
C GLY A 70 -17.56 6.05 4.81
N SER A 71 -16.35 6.50 5.15
CA SER A 71 -15.62 7.51 4.39
C SER A 71 -14.13 7.21 4.32
N ILE A 72 -13.47 7.73 3.29
CA ILE A 72 -12.02 7.66 3.12
C ILE A 72 -11.50 9.06 2.91
N SER A 73 -10.49 9.45 3.67
CA SER A 73 -9.85 10.77 3.57
C SER A 73 -8.34 10.66 3.42
N LEU A 74 -7.77 11.61 2.69
CA LEU A 74 -6.33 11.81 2.51
C LEU A 74 -6.00 13.23 2.92
N ASP A 75 -5.11 13.40 3.90
CA ASP A 75 -4.74 14.71 4.45
C ASP A 75 -5.98 15.56 4.86
N GLY A 76 -7.00 14.90 5.44
CA GLY A 76 -8.26 15.54 5.83
C GLY A 76 -9.23 15.84 4.67
N ARG A 77 -8.83 15.59 3.42
CA ARG A 77 -9.72 15.73 2.26
C ARG A 77 -10.45 14.42 2.01
N GLU A 78 -11.76 14.46 1.89
CA GLU A 78 -12.55 13.28 1.54
C GLU A 78 -12.29 12.84 0.09
N ILE A 79 -11.97 11.56 -0.08
CA ILE A 79 -11.69 10.91 -1.37
C ILE A 79 -12.58 9.70 -1.64
N THR A 80 -13.59 9.45 -0.83
CA THR A 80 -14.45 8.26 -0.85
C THR A 80 -14.98 7.93 -2.24
N ARG A 81 -15.39 8.97 -3.00
CA ARG A 81 -16.01 8.82 -4.32
C ARG A 81 -15.02 8.95 -5.48
N LEU A 82 -13.75 9.24 -5.19
CA LEU A 82 -12.74 9.41 -6.24
C LEU A 82 -12.26 8.04 -6.74
N PRO A 83 -12.18 7.83 -8.06
CA PRO A 83 -11.64 6.62 -8.65
C PRO A 83 -10.11 6.56 -8.48
N LEU A 84 -9.53 5.37 -8.69
CA LEU A 84 -8.10 5.08 -8.52
C LEU A 84 -7.18 6.14 -9.16
N PHE A 85 -7.43 6.54 -10.42
CA PHE A 85 -6.55 7.48 -11.12
C PHE A 85 -6.52 8.87 -10.46
N GLN A 86 -7.65 9.36 -9.92
CA GLN A 86 -7.70 10.63 -9.20
C GLN A 86 -7.00 10.52 -7.84
N ARG A 87 -7.13 9.38 -7.14
CA ARG A 87 -6.38 9.13 -5.91
C ARG A 87 -4.87 9.06 -6.18
N GLY A 88 -4.46 8.50 -7.33
CA GLY A 88 -3.08 8.53 -7.79
C GLY A 88 -2.55 9.94 -7.97
N GLN A 89 -3.33 10.84 -8.57
CA GLN A 89 -2.98 12.27 -8.72
C GLN A 89 -2.88 13.00 -7.37
N LEU A 90 -3.55 12.51 -6.34
CA LEU A 90 -3.49 13.04 -4.98
C LEU A 90 -2.33 12.44 -4.16
N GLY A 91 -1.56 11.52 -4.73
CA GLY A 91 -0.39 10.94 -4.07
C GLY A 91 -0.61 9.57 -3.42
N ILE A 92 -1.58 8.78 -3.88
CA ILE A 92 -1.71 7.37 -3.51
C ILE A 92 -1.09 6.51 -4.61
N GLY A 93 0.08 5.92 -4.35
CA GLY A 93 0.72 4.94 -5.21
C GLY A 93 0.18 3.53 -4.96
N TYR A 94 0.27 2.68 -5.97
CA TYR A 94 -0.16 1.29 -5.88
C TYR A 94 0.85 0.35 -6.53
N LEU A 95 1.19 -0.71 -5.83
CA LEU A 95 2.03 -1.79 -6.30
C LEU A 95 1.23 -3.10 -6.21
N PRO A 96 0.70 -3.60 -7.34
CA PRO A 96 -0.10 -4.82 -7.38
C PRO A 96 0.74 -6.07 -7.11
N GLN A 97 0.05 -7.16 -6.75
CA GLN A 97 0.62 -8.50 -6.68
C GLN A 97 1.11 -8.97 -8.05
N GLU A 98 0.27 -8.80 -9.08
CA GLU A 98 0.61 -9.18 -10.45
C GLU A 98 1.62 -8.20 -11.09
N PRO A 99 2.55 -8.68 -11.93
CA PRO A 99 3.47 -7.82 -12.65
C PRO A 99 2.75 -6.75 -13.47
N SER A 100 3.03 -5.49 -13.16
CA SER A 100 2.34 -4.33 -13.76
C SER A 100 3.17 -3.58 -14.80
N ILE A 101 4.37 -4.07 -15.12
CA ILE A 101 5.30 -3.41 -16.04
C ILE A 101 4.70 -3.22 -17.45
N PHE A 102 4.95 -2.10 -18.08
CA PHE A 102 4.56 -1.88 -19.48
C PHE A 102 5.46 -2.68 -20.40
N ARG A 103 4.99 -3.83 -20.83
CA ARG A 103 5.77 -4.86 -21.54
C ARG A 103 6.39 -4.39 -22.85
N GLY A 104 5.74 -3.44 -23.55
CA GLY A 104 6.21 -2.87 -24.82
C GLY A 104 7.23 -1.75 -24.68
N LEU A 105 7.56 -1.34 -23.45
CA LEU A 105 8.48 -0.23 -23.19
C LEU A 105 9.82 -0.73 -22.65
N SER A 106 10.85 0.09 -22.82
CA SER A 106 12.12 -0.08 -22.09
C SER A 106 11.96 0.27 -20.61
N VAL A 107 12.96 -0.04 -19.78
CA VAL A 107 13.01 0.41 -18.37
C VAL A 107 12.85 1.92 -18.28
N ARG A 108 13.63 2.67 -19.03
CA ARG A 108 13.52 4.14 -19.14
C ARG A 108 12.12 4.57 -19.56
N GLY A 109 11.54 3.92 -20.56
CA GLY A 109 10.19 4.20 -21.05
C GLY A 109 9.11 3.98 -20.00
N ASN A 110 9.23 2.94 -19.18
CA ASN A 110 8.30 2.65 -18.08
C ASN A 110 8.25 3.78 -17.05
N ILE A 111 9.39 4.30 -16.62
CA ILE A 111 9.49 5.38 -15.64
C ILE A 111 9.06 6.71 -16.27
N MET A 112 9.53 6.98 -17.50
CA MET A 112 9.24 8.23 -18.21
C MET A 112 7.74 8.40 -18.46
N ALA A 113 7.01 7.33 -18.80
CA ALA A 113 5.56 7.39 -19.04
C ALA A 113 4.78 7.93 -17.83
N VAL A 114 5.25 7.65 -16.60
CA VAL A 114 4.63 8.22 -15.39
C VAL A 114 5.10 9.65 -15.17
N LEU A 115 6.39 9.93 -15.33
CA LEU A 115 6.93 11.28 -15.16
C LEU A 115 6.28 12.29 -16.11
N GLU A 116 5.93 11.91 -17.34
CA GLU A 116 5.26 12.78 -18.31
C GLU A 116 3.88 13.25 -17.83
N ASN A 117 3.18 12.45 -17.04
CA ASN A 117 1.89 12.81 -16.47
C ASN A 117 1.98 13.67 -15.21
N HIS A 118 3.14 13.68 -14.52
CA HIS A 118 3.29 14.32 -13.20
C HIS A 118 4.26 15.52 -13.23
N VAL A 119 5.16 15.59 -14.19
CA VAL A 119 6.21 16.61 -14.25
C VAL A 119 6.16 17.35 -15.57
N LYS A 120 5.92 18.67 -15.54
CA LYS A 120 5.76 19.48 -16.76
C LYS A 120 7.09 19.74 -17.49
N GLY A 121 8.18 19.99 -16.75
CA GLY A 121 9.48 20.37 -17.31
C GLY A 121 10.26 19.18 -17.89
N LYS A 122 10.69 19.27 -19.16
CA LYS A 122 11.48 18.20 -19.81
C LYS A 122 12.81 17.94 -19.09
N ALA A 123 13.53 18.97 -18.70
CA ALA A 123 14.80 18.86 -17.99
C ALA A 123 14.59 18.19 -16.61
N GLU A 124 13.56 18.59 -15.87
CA GLU A 124 13.21 18.03 -14.58
C GLU A 124 12.81 16.55 -14.69
N ARG A 125 12.01 16.18 -15.72
CA ARG A 125 11.68 14.77 -16.00
C ARG A 125 12.92 13.91 -16.18
N HIS A 126 13.90 14.40 -16.96
CA HIS A 126 15.14 13.68 -17.18
C HIS A 126 15.97 13.57 -15.90
N ALA A 127 16.10 14.63 -15.13
CA ALA A 127 16.82 14.60 -13.85
C ALA A 127 16.20 13.59 -12.87
N ARG A 128 14.87 13.59 -12.74
CA ARG A 128 14.16 12.63 -11.88
C ARG A 128 14.26 11.19 -12.38
N LEU A 129 14.19 10.99 -13.70
CA LEU A 129 14.42 9.68 -14.31
C LEU A 129 15.79 9.13 -13.97
N GLU A 130 16.85 9.94 -14.16
CA GLU A 130 18.21 9.52 -13.86
C GLU A 130 18.38 9.20 -12.36
N ALA A 131 17.81 10.04 -11.48
CA ALA A 131 17.83 9.80 -10.04
C ALA A 131 17.15 8.46 -9.68
N LEU A 132 15.99 8.15 -10.23
CA LEU A 132 15.30 6.88 -9.98
C LEU A 132 16.07 5.67 -10.53
N LEU A 133 16.72 5.81 -11.69
CA LEU A 133 17.56 4.74 -12.25
C LEU A 133 18.76 4.42 -11.34
N ASP A 134 19.37 5.44 -10.73
CA ASP A 134 20.47 5.26 -9.79
C ASP A 134 19.99 4.71 -8.45
N GLU A 135 18.95 5.29 -7.88
CA GLU A 135 18.37 4.92 -6.60
C GLU A 135 18.01 3.42 -6.53
N PHE A 136 17.45 2.88 -7.63
CA PHE A 136 17.09 1.46 -7.72
C PHE A 136 18.16 0.59 -8.39
N SER A 137 19.36 1.14 -8.65
CA SER A 137 20.48 0.41 -9.28
C SER A 137 20.10 -0.27 -10.60
N ILE A 138 19.24 0.38 -11.40
CA ILE A 138 18.75 -0.13 -12.70
C ILE A 138 19.21 0.71 -13.91
N ARG A 139 20.18 1.62 -13.72
CA ARG A 139 20.73 2.47 -14.79
C ARG A 139 21.30 1.65 -15.95
N HIS A 140 22.00 0.56 -15.65
CA HIS A 140 22.58 -0.34 -16.67
C HIS A 140 21.51 -1.03 -17.52
N LEU A 141 20.26 -1.14 -17.03
CA LEU A 141 19.11 -1.72 -17.72
C LEU A 141 18.25 -0.67 -18.43
N ALA A 142 18.59 0.62 -18.40
CA ALA A 142 17.73 1.71 -18.86
C ALA A 142 17.17 1.52 -20.28
N LYS A 143 17.96 0.91 -21.19
CA LYS A 143 17.57 0.62 -22.58
C LYS A 143 17.00 -0.79 -22.77
N ALA A 144 17.08 -1.64 -21.78
CA ALA A 144 16.60 -3.02 -21.87
C ALA A 144 15.07 -3.04 -22.03
N ASN A 145 14.57 -4.00 -22.80
CA ASN A 145 13.14 -4.27 -22.89
C ASN A 145 12.63 -4.83 -21.58
N ALA A 146 11.47 -4.36 -21.12
CA ALA A 146 10.87 -4.80 -19.87
C ALA A 146 10.61 -6.32 -19.79
N LEU A 147 10.40 -7.00 -20.92
CA LEU A 147 10.22 -8.44 -20.98
C LEU A 147 11.50 -9.25 -20.73
N ALA A 148 12.67 -8.65 -20.92
CA ALA A 148 13.96 -9.31 -20.74
C ALA A 148 14.47 -9.28 -19.28
N LEU A 149 13.73 -8.62 -18.37
CA LEU A 149 14.14 -8.46 -16.99
C LEU A 149 13.88 -9.72 -16.16
N SER A 150 14.80 -10.04 -15.27
CA SER A 150 14.58 -11.00 -14.18
C SER A 150 13.45 -10.53 -13.25
N GLY A 151 12.93 -11.40 -12.40
CA GLY A 151 11.88 -11.05 -11.44
C GLY A 151 12.27 -9.90 -10.53
N GLY A 152 13.47 -9.93 -9.94
CA GLY A 152 13.96 -8.87 -9.06
C GLY A 152 14.22 -7.54 -9.78
N GLU A 153 14.80 -7.57 -11.00
CA GLU A 153 14.98 -6.36 -11.80
C GLU A 153 13.65 -5.73 -12.18
N ARG A 154 12.68 -6.55 -12.59
CA ARG A 154 11.33 -6.11 -12.91
C ARG A 154 10.68 -5.42 -11.71
N ARG A 155 10.78 -6.03 -10.52
CA ARG A 155 10.22 -5.45 -9.29
C ARG A 155 10.82 -4.10 -8.97
N ARG A 156 12.14 -3.93 -9.09
CA ARG A 156 12.80 -2.62 -8.90
C ARG A 156 12.31 -1.56 -9.90
N VAL A 157 12.08 -1.94 -11.16
CA VAL A 157 11.53 -1.02 -12.18
C VAL A 157 10.09 -0.64 -11.86
N GLU A 158 9.25 -1.57 -11.40
CA GLU A 158 7.86 -1.30 -10.99
C GLU A 158 7.79 -0.33 -9.82
N ILE A 159 8.69 -0.49 -8.85
CA ILE A 159 8.81 0.40 -7.69
C ILE A 159 9.28 1.78 -8.12
N ALA A 160 10.37 1.87 -8.90
CA ALA A 160 10.86 3.13 -9.44
C ALA A 160 9.78 3.88 -10.24
N ARG A 161 9.00 3.14 -11.03
CA ARG A 161 7.85 3.68 -11.77
C ARG A 161 6.76 4.19 -10.83
N ALA A 162 6.42 3.45 -9.79
CA ALA A 162 5.41 3.88 -8.81
C ALA A 162 5.86 5.15 -8.07
N LEU A 163 7.14 5.26 -7.71
CA LEU A 163 7.71 6.45 -7.07
C LEU A 163 7.85 7.66 -8.00
N ALA A 164 7.84 7.46 -9.31
CA ALA A 164 7.86 8.55 -10.28
C ALA A 164 6.66 9.50 -10.16
N SER A 165 5.52 9.05 -9.58
CA SER A 165 4.35 9.87 -9.29
C SER A 165 4.47 10.70 -8.00
N HIS A 166 5.57 10.59 -7.24
CA HIS A 166 5.75 11.20 -5.92
C HIS A 166 4.62 10.90 -4.93
N PRO A 167 4.36 9.63 -4.65
CA PRO A 167 3.27 9.26 -3.75
C PRO A 167 3.59 9.70 -2.31
N HIS A 168 2.54 10.06 -1.59
CA HIS A 168 2.57 10.27 -0.14
C HIS A 168 2.26 8.98 0.62
N PHE A 169 1.54 8.07 -0.03
CA PHE A 169 1.19 6.75 0.48
C PHE A 169 1.38 5.70 -0.60
N MET A 170 1.90 4.53 -0.23
CA MET A 170 2.02 3.36 -1.09
C MET A 170 1.15 2.22 -0.58
N LEU A 171 0.33 1.69 -1.45
CA LEU A 171 -0.49 0.50 -1.18
C LEU A 171 0.19 -0.70 -1.84
N LEU A 172 0.63 -1.67 -1.04
CA LEU A 172 1.31 -2.89 -1.49
C LEU A 172 0.37 -4.08 -1.34
N ASP A 173 -0.01 -4.68 -2.46
CA ASP A 173 -0.94 -5.80 -2.50
C ASP A 173 -0.17 -7.11 -2.57
N GLU A 174 -0.20 -7.88 -1.48
CA GLU A 174 0.49 -9.17 -1.32
C GLU A 174 1.95 -9.16 -1.82
N PRO A 175 2.80 -8.22 -1.36
CA PRO A 175 4.15 -8.07 -1.88
C PRO A 175 5.07 -9.26 -1.58
N LEU A 176 4.69 -10.12 -0.64
CA LEU A 176 5.44 -11.32 -0.24
C LEU A 176 4.89 -12.61 -0.88
N ALA A 177 3.84 -12.50 -1.70
CA ALA A 177 3.24 -13.67 -2.33
C ALA A 177 4.16 -14.29 -3.40
N GLY A 178 4.44 -15.58 -3.27
CA GLY A 178 5.18 -16.34 -4.27
C GLY A 178 6.66 -15.96 -4.43
N ILE A 179 7.24 -15.20 -3.50
CA ILE A 179 8.66 -14.88 -3.51
C ILE A 179 9.45 -15.86 -2.63
N ASP A 180 10.72 -16.08 -3.00
CA ASP A 180 11.60 -16.90 -2.20
C ASP A 180 12.06 -16.16 -0.91
N PRO A 181 12.54 -16.89 0.12
CA PRO A 181 12.95 -16.27 1.39
C PRO A 181 14.06 -15.21 1.27
N ILE A 182 14.88 -15.27 0.21
CA ILE A 182 15.94 -14.26 -0.03
C ILE A 182 15.30 -12.95 -0.47
N ALA A 183 14.29 -13.00 -1.33
CA ALA A 183 13.60 -11.83 -1.83
C ALA A 183 12.70 -11.15 -0.77
N VAL A 184 12.38 -11.79 0.35
CA VAL A 184 11.71 -11.14 1.50
C VAL A 184 12.56 -9.98 2.04
N GLY A 185 13.90 -10.13 2.03
CA GLY A 185 14.84 -9.05 2.37
C GLY A 185 14.65 -7.81 1.48
N ASP A 186 14.51 -7.99 0.18
CA ASP A 186 14.31 -6.90 -0.77
C ASP A 186 13.03 -6.11 -0.49
N ILE A 187 11.95 -6.80 -0.09
CA ILE A 187 10.67 -6.13 0.29
C ILE A 187 10.81 -5.36 1.60
N ARG A 188 11.51 -5.93 2.59
CA ARG A 188 11.79 -5.23 3.85
C ARG A 188 12.58 -3.95 3.59
N ASP A 189 13.65 -4.04 2.80
CA ASP A 189 14.50 -2.90 2.47
C ASP A 189 13.71 -1.85 1.66
N LEU A 190 12.82 -2.28 0.76
CA LEU A 190 11.89 -1.38 0.08
C LEU A 190 10.98 -0.64 1.07
N VAL A 191 10.33 -1.35 1.99
CA VAL A 191 9.41 -0.71 2.96
C VAL A 191 10.17 0.27 3.85
N ALA A 192 11.38 -0.10 4.32
CA ALA A 192 12.25 0.81 5.07
C ALA A 192 12.59 2.06 4.24
N HIS A 193 12.99 1.89 2.99
CA HIS A 193 13.28 3.00 2.07
C HIS A 193 12.08 3.93 1.85
N LEU A 194 10.87 3.38 1.70
CA LEU A 194 9.64 4.19 1.57
C LEU A 194 9.37 5.01 2.85
N LYS A 195 9.54 4.41 4.03
CA LYS A 195 9.39 5.08 5.33
C LYS A 195 10.40 6.22 5.49
N ASP A 196 11.66 5.99 5.16
CA ASP A 196 12.74 7.00 5.23
C ASP A 196 12.45 8.21 4.33
N ARG A 197 11.73 8.01 3.24
CA ARG A 197 11.22 9.08 2.38
C ARG A 197 9.96 9.77 2.91
N GLY A 198 9.47 9.39 4.09
CA GLY A 198 8.25 9.91 4.68
C GLY A 198 6.98 9.41 3.99
N ILE A 199 7.04 8.32 3.23
CA ILE A 199 5.89 7.71 2.55
C ILE A 199 5.20 6.74 3.52
N GLY A 200 3.89 6.90 3.74
CA GLY A 200 3.08 5.93 4.49
C GLY A 200 2.84 4.66 3.65
N VAL A 201 2.94 3.50 4.25
CA VAL A 201 2.80 2.21 3.55
C VAL A 201 1.67 1.41 4.15
N LEU A 202 0.73 0.95 3.31
CA LEU A 202 -0.29 -0.04 3.69
C LEU A 202 0.00 -1.34 2.95
N ILE A 203 0.17 -2.43 3.70
CA ILE A 203 0.50 -3.76 3.17
C ILE A 203 -0.64 -4.71 3.49
N THR A 204 -1.15 -5.43 2.49
CA THR A 204 -1.97 -6.63 2.71
C THR A 204 -1.18 -7.84 2.26
N ASP A 205 -1.14 -8.89 3.08
CA ASP A 205 -0.47 -10.14 2.75
C ASP A 205 -1.10 -11.33 3.50
N HIS A 206 -0.87 -12.51 3.01
CA HIS A 206 -1.23 -13.77 3.69
C HIS A 206 -0.04 -14.36 4.47
N ASN A 207 1.19 -13.91 4.21
CA ASN A 207 2.39 -14.28 4.96
C ASN A 207 2.53 -13.40 6.21
N VAL A 208 1.81 -13.76 7.25
CA VAL A 208 1.71 -13.00 8.50
C VAL A 208 3.06 -12.79 9.16
N ARG A 209 3.85 -13.89 9.25
CA ARG A 209 5.13 -13.86 9.97
C ARG A 209 6.10 -12.85 9.37
N ASP A 210 6.24 -12.85 8.05
CA ASP A 210 7.19 -11.94 7.42
C ASP A 210 6.62 -10.52 7.31
N THR A 211 5.30 -10.37 7.16
CA THR A 211 4.68 -9.04 7.21
C THR A 211 4.85 -8.37 8.58
N LEU A 212 4.62 -9.09 9.68
CA LEU A 212 4.80 -8.54 11.03
C LEU A 212 6.24 -8.10 11.33
N LYS A 213 7.25 -8.65 10.63
CA LYS A 213 8.65 -8.21 10.76
C LYS A 213 8.98 -6.91 10.04
N ILE A 214 8.11 -6.43 9.15
CA ILE A 214 8.37 -5.27 8.29
C ILE A 214 7.43 -4.08 8.54
N VAL A 215 6.37 -4.29 9.33
CA VAL A 215 5.41 -3.22 9.68
C VAL A 215 5.63 -2.69 11.08
N ASP A 216 5.24 -1.43 11.33
CA ASP A 216 5.31 -0.81 12.65
C ASP A 216 4.11 -1.21 13.52
N ARG A 217 2.94 -1.40 12.90
CA ARG A 217 1.72 -1.94 13.50
C ARG A 217 0.83 -2.62 12.46
N ALA A 218 -0.13 -3.38 12.92
CA ALA A 218 -1.08 -3.99 12.01
C ALA A 218 -2.52 -3.98 12.55
N TYR A 219 -3.46 -4.08 11.62
CA TYR A 219 -4.86 -4.36 11.87
C TYR A 219 -5.12 -5.82 11.54
N ILE A 220 -5.70 -6.55 12.48
CA ILE A 220 -6.17 -7.92 12.25
C ILE A 220 -7.66 -7.88 11.95
N LEU A 221 -8.03 -8.23 10.73
CA LEU A 221 -9.42 -8.35 10.33
C LEU A 221 -9.93 -9.76 10.58
N HIS A 222 -11.14 -9.85 11.14
CA HIS A 222 -11.89 -11.09 11.29
C HIS A 222 -13.38 -10.82 11.03
N GLU A 223 -14.03 -11.65 10.20
CA GLU A 223 -15.46 -11.55 9.86
C GLU A 223 -15.95 -10.14 9.47
N GLY A 224 -15.13 -9.40 8.74
CA GLY A 224 -15.45 -8.06 8.24
C GLY A 224 -15.34 -6.94 9.27
N ARG A 225 -14.65 -7.16 10.39
CA ARG A 225 -14.39 -6.18 11.46
C ARG A 225 -12.91 -6.16 11.82
N VAL A 226 -12.46 -5.08 12.44
CA VAL A 226 -11.16 -5.06 13.10
C VAL A 226 -11.29 -5.82 14.41
N LEU A 227 -10.55 -6.91 14.55
CA LEU A 227 -10.46 -7.70 15.76
C LEU A 227 -9.46 -7.05 16.71
N MET A 228 -8.30 -6.66 16.21
CA MET A 228 -7.22 -6.03 16.97
C MET A 228 -6.43 -5.07 16.10
N GLU A 229 -5.92 -4.02 16.73
CA GLU A 229 -4.90 -3.11 16.22
C GLU A 229 -3.77 -3.03 17.25
N GLY A 230 -2.52 -3.12 16.80
CA GLY A 230 -1.37 -3.03 17.72
C GLY A 230 -0.04 -3.22 17.02
N ALA A 231 1.04 -3.09 17.80
CA ALA A 231 2.38 -3.45 17.39
C ALA A 231 2.52 -4.96 17.17
N PRO A 232 3.50 -5.43 16.37
CA PRO A 232 3.69 -6.85 16.09
C PRO A 232 3.72 -7.75 17.34
N ASP A 233 4.44 -7.34 18.37
CA ASP A 233 4.57 -8.11 19.63
C ASP A 233 3.22 -8.19 20.37
N GLU A 234 2.43 -7.12 20.39
CA GLU A 234 1.10 -7.09 21.00
C GLU A 234 0.14 -8.05 20.26
N ILE A 235 0.18 -8.03 18.92
CA ILE A 235 -0.64 -8.93 18.07
C ILE A 235 -0.29 -10.39 18.30
N VAL A 236 0.99 -10.73 18.40
CA VAL A 236 1.45 -12.10 18.65
C VAL A 236 1.11 -12.57 20.06
N ALA A 237 1.06 -11.67 21.03
CA ALA A 237 0.70 -12.00 22.42
C ALA A 237 -0.81 -12.15 22.64
N ASP A 238 -1.65 -11.61 21.77
CA ASP A 238 -3.11 -11.61 21.93
C ASP A 238 -3.70 -13.00 21.78
N ALA A 239 -4.44 -13.44 22.80
CA ALA A 239 -5.03 -14.79 22.87
C ALA A 239 -6.11 -15.02 21.82
N GLU A 240 -6.90 -14.01 21.48
CA GLU A 240 -7.98 -14.14 20.50
C GLU A 240 -7.42 -14.18 19.08
N VAL A 241 -6.43 -13.34 18.77
CA VAL A 241 -5.72 -13.37 17.48
C VAL A 241 -5.03 -14.73 17.28
N ARG A 242 -4.38 -15.28 18.32
CA ARG A 242 -3.78 -16.62 18.24
C ARG A 242 -4.84 -17.67 17.96
N ARG A 243 -5.96 -17.64 18.68
CA ARG A 243 -7.04 -18.62 18.54
C ARG A 243 -7.66 -18.65 17.13
N VAL A 244 -7.90 -17.47 16.53
CA VAL A 244 -8.67 -17.36 15.27
C VAL A 244 -7.82 -17.24 14.02
N TYR A 245 -6.52 -16.91 14.15
CA TYR A 245 -5.70 -16.58 13.00
C TYR A 245 -4.27 -17.15 13.03
N LEU A 246 -3.49 -16.91 14.08
CA LEU A 246 -2.07 -17.27 14.10
C LEU A 246 -1.82 -18.73 14.44
N GLY A 247 -2.66 -19.31 15.30
CA GLY A 247 -2.44 -20.61 15.93
C GLY A 247 -1.57 -20.52 17.20
N GLU A 248 -1.77 -21.49 18.10
CA GLU A 248 -1.14 -21.50 19.45
C GLU A 248 0.39 -21.53 19.43
N ARG A 249 0.99 -22.15 18.40
CA ARG A 249 2.44 -22.34 18.28
C ARG A 249 3.15 -21.25 17.45
N PHE A 250 2.44 -20.18 17.09
CA PHE A 250 3.04 -19.11 16.28
C PHE A 250 4.10 -18.35 17.07
N SER A 251 5.24 -18.05 16.40
CA SER A 251 6.32 -17.16 16.87
C SER A 251 6.87 -16.34 15.69
N LEU A 252 7.35 -15.13 15.92
CA LEU A 252 8.04 -14.27 14.94
C LEU A 252 9.43 -14.77 14.60
#